data_6d0b10982e8bf04ced7a57c6bb8dea15
#
_entry.id   6d0b10982e8bf04ced7a57c6bb8dea15
#
_cell.length_a   1.000
_cell.length_b   1.000
_cell.length_c   1.000
_cell.angle_alpha   90.00
_cell.angle_beta   90.00
_cell.angle_gamma   90.00
#
_symmetry.space_group_name_H-M   'P 1'
#
loop_
_entity.id
_entity.type
_entity.pdbx_description
1 polymer ?
#
loop_
_entity_poly.entity_id
_entity_poly.type
_entity_poly.pdbx_seq_one_letter_code
_entity_poly.pdbx_strand_id
1 'polypeptide(L)'
;MLRHAFALEVKEGRTSEFRGNLGKIWPELTAFLDAKKMVNFSMWNVERIVFGYYETEDDFVFTDADKETVKAWEGSYGDAYTWVSTPFEEMRLMYHDFGIVRESKELIRHRVFITKLVPGAEDEYKARHDVLVEARGGKVTEGPDSNFSIWNAGGYIFGYNEIDTTMERDRTEEDRQGDIAWET
;
A
#
# COMPACT_ATOMS: atom_id res chain seq x y z
N MET A 1 -3.92 10.92 10.51
CA MET A 1 -3.84 10.35 9.15
C MET A 1 -3.91 8.84 9.25
N LEU A 2 -4.96 8.23 8.73
CA LEU A 2 -5.14 6.78 8.65
C LEU A 2 -4.67 6.29 7.29
N ARG A 3 -4.25 5.06 7.22
CA ARG A 3 -3.67 4.44 6.01
C ARG A 3 -4.48 3.24 5.63
N HIS A 4 -4.79 3.16 4.36
CA HIS A 4 -5.64 2.13 3.79
C HIS A 4 -4.94 1.47 2.61
N ALA A 5 -5.15 0.20 2.44
CA ALA A 5 -4.59 -0.54 1.33
C ALA A 5 -5.59 -1.54 0.77
N PHE A 6 -5.42 -1.88 -0.49
CA PHE A 6 -6.17 -2.92 -1.17
C PHE A 6 -5.30 -3.63 -2.21
N ALA A 7 -5.70 -4.82 -2.61
CA ALA A 7 -4.98 -5.58 -3.61
C ALA A 7 -5.90 -6.31 -4.57
N LEU A 8 -5.49 -6.33 -5.85
CA LEU A 8 -6.19 -6.97 -6.95
C LEU A 8 -5.23 -7.90 -7.71
N GLU A 9 -5.76 -8.90 -8.38
CA GLU A 9 -5.02 -9.70 -9.35
C GLU A 9 -5.66 -9.56 -10.73
N VAL A 10 -4.92 -8.99 -11.69
CA VAL A 10 -5.34 -8.89 -13.09
C VAL A 10 -5.23 -10.25 -13.73
N LYS A 11 -6.26 -10.69 -14.43
CA LYS A 11 -6.28 -11.97 -15.13
C LYS A 11 -5.24 -11.99 -16.25
N GLU A 12 -4.73 -13.18 -16.55
CA GLU A 12 -3.72 -13.37 -17.59
C GLU A 12 -4.19 -12.78 -18.93
N GLY A 13 -3.29 -12.04 -19.58
CA GLY A 13 -3.57 -11.37 -20.85
C GLY A 13 -4.47 -10.13 -20.78
N ARG A 14 -5.00 -9.75 -19.60
CA ARG A 14 -5.97 -8.66 -19.46
C ARG A 14 -5.36 -7.33 -18.96
N THR A 15 -4.04 -7.24 -18.83
CA THR A 15 -3.37 -6.04 -18.27
C THR A 15 -3.65 -4.77 -19.10
N SER A 16 -3.64 -4.86 -20.43
CA SER A 16 -3.93 -3.71 -21.30
C SER A 16 -5.37 -3.25 -21.16
N GLU A 17 -6.31 -4.18 -21.05
CA GLU A 17 -7.73 -3.89 -20.84
C GLU A 17 -7.95 -3.25 -19.45
N PHE A 18 -7.36 -3.82 -18.41
CA PHE A 18 -7.41 -3.25 -17.05
C PHE A 18 -6.93 -1.79 -17.05
N ARG A 19 -5.74 -1.52 -17.62
CA ARG A 19 -5.20 -0.17 -17.72
C ARG A 19 -6.07 0.77 -18.53
N GLY A 20 -6.60 0.30 -19.65
CA GLY A 20 -7.50 1.09 -20.51
C GLY A 20 -8.79 1.47 -19.78
N ASN A 21 -9.37 0.55 -19.03
CA ASN A 21 -10.58 0.83 -18.25
C ASN A 21 -10.29 1.75 -17.05
N LEU A 22 -9.16 1.56 -16.36
CA LEU A 22 -8.72 2.50 -15.31
C LEU A 22 -8.62 3.92 -15.86
N GLY A 23 -8.02 4.11 -17.05
CA GLY A 23 -7.92 5.41 -17.69
C GLY A 23 -9.29 6.03 -18.01
N LYS A 24 -10.29 5.23 -18.35
CA LYS A 24 -11.65 5.74 -18.63
C LYS A 24 -12.37 6.23 -17.37
N ILE A 25 -12.24 5.50 -16.25
CA ILE A 25 -12.88 5.88 -14.99
C ILE A 25 -12.07 6.90 -14.19
N TRP A 26 -10.83 7.21 -14.61
CA TRP A 26 -9.92 8.06 -13.86
C TRP A 26 -10.52 9.41 -13.44
N PRO A 27 -11.24 10.15 -14.32
CA PRO A 27 -11.87 11.41 -13.94
C PRO A 27 -12.94 11.24 -12.84
N GLU A 28 -13.72 10.17 -12.90
CA GLU A 28 -14.76 9.88 -11.88
C GLU A 28 -14.11 9.41 -10.58
N LEU A 29 -13.09 8.58 -10.68
CA LEU A 29 -12.32 8.12 -9.52
C LEU A 29 -11.67 9.29 -8.78
N THR A 30 -11.01 10.20 -9.48
CA THR A 30 -10.40 11.38 -8.84
C THR A 30 -11.43 12.28 -8.18
N ALA A 31 -12.58 12.52 -8.83
CA ALA A 31 -13.68 13.27 -8.22
C ALA A 31 -14.23 12.58 -6.95
N PHE A 32 -14.32 11.25 -6.94
CA PHE A 32 -14.72 10.49 -5.77
C PHE A 32 -13.69 10.62 -4.64
N LEU A 33 -12.40 10.46 -4.94
CA LEU A 33 -11.33 10.61 -3.96
C LEU A 33 -11.34 11.99 -3.31
N ASP A 34 -11.50 13.04 -4.10
CA ASP A 34 -11.61 14.43 -3.61
C ASP A 34 -12.84 14.63 -2.72
N ALA A 35 -14.01 14.13 -3.15
CA ALA A 35 -15.25 14.21 -2.39
C ALA A 35 -15.16 13.48 -1.03
N LYS A 36 -14.38 12.39 -0.96
CA LYS A 36 -14.15 11.59 0.25
C LYS A 36 -12.93 12.04 1.05
N LYS A 37 -12.23 13.08 0.61
CA LYS A 37 -10.97 13.56 1.21
C LYS A 37 -9.91 12.46 1.36
N MET A 38 -9.89 11.57 0.38
CA MET A 38 -8.85 10.55 0.24
C MET A 38 -7.64 11.18 -0.44
N VAL A 39 -6.50 11.16 0.22
CA VAL A 39 -5.26 11.75 -0.30
C VAL A 39 -4.22 10.66 -0.53
N ASN A 40 -3.15 11.02 -1.23
CA ASN A 40 -2.03 10.13 -1.51
C ASN A 40 -2.45 8.79 -2.17
N PHE A 41 -3.54 8.83 -2.97
CA PHE A 41 -4.00 7.64 -3.69
C PHE A 41 -3.01 7.24 -4.76
N SER A 42 -2.60 5.98 -4.71
CA SER A 42 -1.62 5.44 -5.63
C SER A 42 -1.88 3.96 -5.91
N MET A 43 -1.53 3.52 -7.11
CA MET A 43 -1.63 2.12 -7.52
C MET A 43 -0.35 1.69 -8.24
N TRP A 44 0.17 0.54 -7.88
CA TRP A 44 1.34 -0.08 -8.51
C TRP A 44 1.03 -1.50 -8.92
N ASN A 45 1.66 -1.97 -9.97
CA ASN A 45 1.58 -3.36 -10.34
C ASN A 45 2.95 -4.03 -10.44
N VAL A 46 3.05 -5.25 -9.93
CA VAL A 46 4.14 -6.19 -10.17
C VAL A 46 3.52 -7.39 -10.86
N GLU A 47 3.94 -7.62 -12.12
CA GLU A 47 3.30 -8.61 -12.99
C GLU A 47 1.77 -8.39 -13.06
N ARG A 48 0.99 -9.30 -12.48
CA ARG A 48 -0.47 -9.24 -12.45
C ARG A 48 -1.06 -8.74 -11.15
N ILE A 49 -0.26 -8.64 -10.10
CA ILE A 49 -0.72 -8.15 -8.79
C ILE A 49 -0.70 -6.63 -8.79
N VAL A 50 -1.81 -6.04 -8.41
CA VAL A 50 -1.96 -4.60 -8.21
C VAL A 50 -2.09 -4.33 -6.72
N PHE A 51 -1.27 -3.42 -6.22
CA PHE A 51 -1.35 -2.90 -4.86
C PHE A 51 -1.82 -1.46 -4.91
N GLY A 52 -2.86 -1.15 -4.16
CA GLY A 52 -3.41 0.20 -4.01
C GLY A 52 -3.24 0.71 -2.59
N TYR A 53 -3.01 2.01 -2.46
CA TYR A 53 -2.80 2.71 -1.20
C TYR A 53 -3.46 4.09 -1.23
N TYR A 54 -4.03 4.52 -0.11
CA TYR A 54 -4.54 5.86 0.10
C TYR A 54 -4.58 6.22 1.59
N GLU A 55 -4.77 7.50 1.87
CA GLU A 55 -4.81 8.03 3.23
C GLU A 55 -6.11 8.82 3.45
N THR A 56 -6.59 8.82 4.71
CA THR A 56 -7.70 9.67 5.17
C THR A 56 -7.31 10.38 6.47
N GLU A 57 -7.88 11.54 6.72
CA GLU A 57 -7.65 12.26 7.97
C GLU A 57 -8.34 11.55 9.15
N ASP A 58 -9.60 11.20 8.95
CA ASP A 58 -10.48 10.55 9.92
C ASP A 58 -10.79 9.11 9.52
N ASP A 59 -11.46 8.37 10.42
CA ASP A 59 -12.00 7.04 10.14
C ASP A 59 -12.91 7.09 8.91
N PHE A 60 -12.62 6.21 7.96
CA PHE A 60 -13.37 6.10 6.71
C PHE A 60 -14.04 4.75 6.60
N VAL A 61 -15.34 4.77 6.34
CA VAL A 61 -16.12 3.58 6.06
C VAL A 61 -16.92 3.80 4.77
N PHE A 62 -16.81 2.88 3.83
CA PHE A 62 -17.60 2.91 2.60
C PHE A 62 -19.08 2.81 2.92
N THR A 63 -19.86 3.83 2.57
CA THR A 63 -21.31 3.78 2.61
C THR A 63 -21.84 2.84 1.51
N ASP A 64 -23.11 2.45 1.60
CA ASP A 64 -23.72 1.62 0.54
C ASP A 64 -23.69 2.32 -0.82
N ALA A 65 -23.88 3.64 -0.85
CA ALA A 65 -23.76 4.43 -2.09
C ALA A 65 -22.34 4.42 -2.66
N ASP A 66 -21.32 4.47 -1.80
CA ASP A 66 -19.91 4.36 -2.24
C ASP A 66 -19.63 2.98 -2.84
N LYS A 67 -20.13 1.92 -2.17
CA LYS A 67 -19.96 0.55 -2.67
C LYS A 67 -20.65 0.35 -4.02
N GLU A 68 -21.82 0.90 -4.22
CA GLU A 68 -22.52 0.85 -5.52
C GLU A 68 -21.75 1.62 -6.61
N THR A 69 -21.14 2.77 -6.27
CA THR A 69 -20.28 3.51 -7.21
C THR A 69 -19.08 2.68 -7.62
N VAL A 70 -18.37 2.09 -6.67
CA VAL A 70 -17.20 1.23 -6.97
C VAL A 70 -17.61 0.01 -7.79
N LYS A 71 -18.72 -0.66 -7.45
CA LYS A 71 -19.26 -1.78 -8.23
C LYS A 71 -19.62 -1.40 -9.67
N ALA A 72 -20.14 -0.19 -9.88
CA ALA A 72 -20.43 0.30 -11.23
C ALA A 72 -19.13 0.44 -12.05
N TRP A 73 -18.06 0.92 -11.44
CA TRP A 73 -16.74 0.93 -12.08
C TRP A 73 -16.22 -0.49 -12.33
N GLU A 74 -16.34 -1.39 -11.35
CA GLU A 74 -15.97 -2.80 -11.52
C GLU A 74 -16.69 -3.43 -12.72
N GLY A 75 -17.96 -3.11 -12.91
CA GLY A 75 -18.74 -3.54 -14.08
C GLY A 75 -18.10 -3.12 -15.42
N SER A 76 -17.40 -1.98 -15.46
CA SER A 76 -16.69 -1.51 -16.66
C SER A 76 -15.44 -2.33 -17.00
N TYR A 77 -14.86 -3.03 -16.01
CA TYR A 77 -13.71 -3.92 -16.22
C TYR A 77 -14.13 -5.33 -16.68
N GLY A 78 -15.41 -5.64 -16.65
CA GLY A 78 -15.90 -6.99 -16.90
C GLY A 78 -15.32 -7.96 -15.89
N ASP A 79 -14.61 -8.98 -16.39
CA ASP A 79 -13.91 -9.95 -15.56
C ASP A 79 -12.38 -9.81 -15.60
N ALA A 80 -11.86 -8.61 -15.87
CA ALA A 80 -10.43 -8.41 -16.10
C ALA A 80 -9.56 -8.62 -14.84
N TYR A 81 -10.13 -8.56 -13.64
CA TYR A 81 -9.41 -8.79 -12.39
C TYR A 81 -10.26 -9.52 -11.36
N THR A 82 -9.62 -9.92 -10.28
CA THR A 82 -10.24 -10.42 -9.05
C THR A 82 -9.64 -9.69 -7.85
N TRP A 83 -10.39 -9.59 -6.76
CA TRP A 83 -9.86 -9.10 -5.49
C TRP A 83 -8.90 -10.11 -4.86
N VAL A 84 -7.75 -9.64 -4.37
CA VAL A 84 -6.84 -10.37 -3.50
C VAL A 84 -7.14 -10.05 -2.04
N SER A 85 -7.39 -8.77 -1.72
CA SER A 85 -7.95 -8.35 -0.44
C SER A 85 -9.47 -8.51 -0.42
N THR A 86 -10.09 -8.48 0.76
CA THR A 86 -11.56 -8.41 0.86
C THR A 86 -12.04 -7.03 0.42
N PRO A 87 -12.96 -6.92 -0.54
CA PRO A 87 -13.51 -5.64 -0.97
C PRO A 87 -14.10 -4.85 0.20
N PHE A 88 -13.78 -3.55 0.28
CA PHE A 88 -14.32 -2.61 1.29
C PHE A 88 -13.95 -2.90 2.74
N GLU A 89 -13.04 -3.82 2.98
CA GLU A 89 -12.50 -4.12 4.30
C GLU A 89 -11.05 -3.67 4.41
N GLU A 90 -10.63 -3.33 5.62
CA GLU A 90 -9.24 -2.98 5.91
C GLU A 90 -8.33 -4.19 5.67
N MET A 91 -7.27 -4.00 4.89
CA MET A 91 -6.22 -5.02 4.82
C MET A 91 -5.51 -5.15 6.16
N ARG A 92 -5.06 -6.34 6.47
CA ARG A 92 -4.31 -6.61 7.69
C ARG A 92 -2.97 -5.87 7.68
N LEU A 93 -2.80 -4.91 8.58
CA LEU A 93 -1.53 -4.23 8.81
C LEU A 93 -0.58 -5.16 9.60
N MET A 94 0.57 -5.47 9.03
CA MET A 94 1.57 -6.37 9.59
C MET A 94 2.67 -5.63 10.34
N TYR A 95 3.06 -4.46 9.83
CA TYR A 95 4.13 -3.64 10.39
C TYR A 95 3.93 -2.17 10.01
N HIS A 96 4.41 -1.28 10.85
CA HIS A 96 4.52 0.14 10.51
C HIS A 96 5.72 0.80 11.20
N ASP A 97 6.35 1.70 10.48
CA ASP A 97 7.25 2.73 10.98
C ASP A 97 6.95 4.03 10.22
N PHE A 98 6.07 4.85 10.78
CA PHE A 98 5.60 6.03 10.06
C PHE A 98 6.66 7.14 10.01
N GLY A 99 7.59 7.16 10.96
CA GLY A 99 8.65 8.16 10.98
C GLY A 99 8.11 9.60 11.03
N ILE A 100 8.85 10.51 10.42
CA ILE A 100 8.42 11.89 10.19
C ILE A 100 7.73 11.96 8.84
N VAL A 101 6.38 11.89 8.83
CA VAL A 101 5.60 11.98 7.60
C VAL A 101 5.66 13.41 7.04
N ARG A 102 6.04 13.54 5.76
CA ARG A 102 6.14 14.82 5.07
C ARG A 102 4.82 15.18 4.42
N GLU A 103 4.38 16.41 4.63
CA GLU A 103 3.14 16.94 4.03
C GLU A 103 3.31 17.12 2.51
N SER A 104 4.43 17.70 2.08
CA SER A 104 4.73 17.85 0.65
C SER A 104 5.22 16.53 0.07
N LYS A 105 4.49 16.00 -0.93
CA LYS A 105 4.82 14.76 -1.62
C LYS A 105 5.64 14.97 -2.91
N GLU A 106 5.95 16.19 -3.29
CA GLU A 106 6.65 16.51 -4.55
C GLU A 106 8.08 15.97 -4.59
N LEU A 107 8.73 15.89 -3.43
CA LEU A 107 10.10 15.40 -3.28
C LEU A 107 10.16 13.97 -2.74
N ILE A 108 9.03 13.28 -2.73
CA ILE A 108 8.93 11.92 -2.24
C ILE A 108 9.06 10.92 -3.40
N ARG A 109 9.94 9.96 -3.23
CA ARG A 109 9.99 8.75 -4.05
C ARG A 109 9.33 7.60 -3.28
N HIS A 110 8.41 6.91 -3.92
CA HIS A 110 7.81 5.72 -3.33
C HIS A 110 8.70 4.49 -3.54
N ARG A 111 8.87 3.71 -2.49
CA ARG A 111 9.41 2.35 -2.55
C ARG A 111 8.27 1.38 -2.21
N VAL A 112 7.90 0.56 -3.18
CA VAL A 112 6.83 -0.42 -3.05
C VAL A 112 7.39 -1.80 -3.38
N PHE A 113 7.00 -2.79 -2.61
CA PHE A 113 7.34 -4.18 -2.90
C PHE A 113 6.14 -5.10 -2.70
N ILE A 114 6.16 -6.20 -3.40
CA ILE A 114 5.20 -7.30 -3.28
C ILE A 114 6.00 -8.59 -3.20
N THR A 115 5.73 -9.41 -2.20
CA THR A 115 6.34 -10.73 -2.05
C THR A 115 5.32 -11.75 -1.58
N LYS A 116 5.57 -13.03 -1.87
CA LYS A 116 4.74 -14.12 -1.35
C LYS A 116 5.21 -14.50 0.03
N LEU A 117 4.25 -14.71 0.91
CA LEU A 117 4.50 -15.29 2.21
C LEU A 117 4.41 -16.84 2.13
N VAL A 118 5.20 -17.52 2.93
CA VAL A 118 5.05 -18.97 3.10
C VAL A 118 3.65 -19.25 3.66
N PRO A 119 2.87 -20.16 3.07
CA PRO A 119 1.52 -20.43 3.53
C PRO A 119 1.47 -20.76 5.04
N GLY A 120 0.61 -20.07 5.76
CA GLY A 120 0.43 -20.25 7.21
C GLY A 120 1.45 -19.51 8.09
N ALA A 121 2.35 -18.70 7.50
CA ALA A 121 3.34 -17.92 8.23
C ALA A 121 2.85 -16.51 8.60
N GLU A 122 1.60 -16.15 8.30
CA GLU A 122 1.07 -14.80 8.46
C GLU A 122 1.14 -14.31 9.91
N ASP A 123 0.75 -15.16 10.85
CA ASP A 123 0.73 -14.82 12.27
C ASP A 123 2.14 -14.74 12.86
N GLU A 124 3.04 -15.64 12.46
CA GLU A 124 4.44 -15.58 12.86
C GLU A 124 5.13 -14.34 12.30
N TYR A 125 4.89 -14.01 11.03
CA TYR A 125 5.41 -12.80 10.41
C TYR A 125 4.96 -11.56 11.19
N LYS A 126 3.67 -11.46 11.49
CA LYS A 126 3.12 -10.37 12.29
C LYS A 126 3.77 -10.29 13.67
N ALA A 127 3.84 -11.40 14.40
CA ALA A 127 4.40 -11.45 15.74
C ALA A 127 5.86 -10.99 15.79
N ARG A 128 6.69 -11.39 14.81
CA ARG A 128 8.08 -10.95 14.69
C ARG A 128 8.16 -9.42 14.47
N HIS A 129 7.28 -8.86 13.65
CA HIS A 129 7.23 -7.41 13.41
C HIS A 129 6.69 -6.64 14.60
N ASP A 130 5.75 -7.18 15.38
CA ASP A 130 5.25 -6.56 16.61
C ASP A 130 6.38 -6.37 17.64
N VAL A 131 7.29 -7.34 17.76
CA VAL A 131 8.50 -7.21 18.59
C VAL A 131 9.36 -6.02 18.16
N LEU A 132 9.49 -5.78 16.85
CA LEU A 132 10.25 -4.62 16.34
C LEU A 132 9.56 -3.28 16.68
N VAL A 133 8.23 -3.24 16.56
CA VAL A 133 7.44 -2.05 16.93
C VAL A 133 7.58 -1.77 18.43
N GLU A 134 7.48 -2.79 19.28
CA GLU A 134 7.66 -2.68 20.74
C GLU A 134 9.09 -2.23 21.10
N ALA A 135 10.11 -2.84 20.48
CA ALA A 135 11.51 -2.51 20.73
C ALA A 135 11.85 -1.07 20.37
N ARG A 136 11.21 -0.52 19.34
CA ARG A 136 11.35 0.90 18.96
C ARG A 136 10.85 1.84 20.05
N GLY A 137 9.84 1.44 20.84
CA GLY A 137 9.37 2.16 22.03
C GLY A 137 8.86 3.57 21.73
N GLY A 138 8.23 3.80 20.58
CA GLY A 138 7.71 5.09 20.17
C GLY A 138 8.78 6.08 19.68
N LYS A 139 10.03 5.67 19.52
CA LYS A 139 11.06 6.50 18.88
C LYS A 139 10.65 6.76 17.42
N VAL A 140 10.77 8.00 17.01
CA VAL A 140 10.53 8.41 15.63
C VAL A 140 11.82 8.24 14.84
N THR A 141 11.74 7.51 13.72
CA THR A 141 12.87 7.37 12.80
C THR A 141 13.13 8.71 12.11
N GLU A 142 14.33 9.25 12.31
CA GLU A 142 14.81 10.44 11.62
C GLU A 142 15.66 10.01 10.43
N GLY A 143 15.28 10.43 9.23
CA GLY A 143 15.98 10.04 8.02
C GLY A 143 15.14 10.25 6.78
N PRO A 144 15.60 9.76 5.61
CA PRO A 144 14.86 9.88 4.36
C PRO A 144 13.57 9.06 4.36
N ASP A 145 13.58 7.90 5.04
CA ASP A 145 12.46 6.96 5.06
C ASP A 145 11.35 7.44 6.01
N SER A 146 10.11 7.34 5.56
CA SER A 146 8.91 7.66 6.34
C SER A 146 7.69 6.92 5.81
N ASN A 147 6.61 6.99 6.57
CA ASN A 147 5.31 6.42 6.21
C ASN A 147 5.41 4.95 5.78
N PHE A 148 6.32 4.19 6.40
CA PHE A 148 6.52 2.79 6.07
C PHE A 148 5.43 1.93 6.69
N SER A 149 4.80 1.11 5.86
CA SER A 149 3.78 0.15 6.26
C SER A 149 3.87 -1.14 5.45
N ILE A 150 3.55 -2.26 6.09
CA ILE A 150 3.49 -3.58 5.46
C ILE A 150 2.11 -4.16 5.69
N TRP A 151 1.51 -4.68 4.64
CA TRP A 151 0.15 -5.20 4.61
C TRP A 151 0.12 -6.64 4.12
N ASN A 152 -0.92 -7.39 4.49
CA ASN A 152 -1.09 -8.78 4.06
C ASN A 152 -2.48 -9.01 3.47
N ALA A 153 -2.54 -9.67 2.34
CA ALA A 153 -3.74 -10.25 1.76
C ALA A 153 -3.39 -11.40 0.80
N GLY A 154 -4.21 -12.44 0.76
CA GLY A 154 -4.14 -13.52 -0.23
C GLY A 154 -2.79 -14.25 -0.29
N GLY A 155 -2.07 -14.34 0.83
CA GLY A 155 -0.73 -14.96 0.88
C GLY A 155 0.39 -14.06 0.33
N TYR A 156 0.12 -12.76 0.12
CA TYR A 156 1.11 -11.76 -0.27
C TYR A 156 1.38 -10.77 0.84
N ILE A 157 2.59 -10.26 0.86
CA ILE A 157 3.01 -9.12 1.65
C ILE A 157 3.21 -7.95 0.71
N PHE A 158 2.66 -6.80 1.07
CA PHE A 158 2.74 -5.55 0.32
C PHE A 158 3.40 -4.51 1.19
N GLY A 159 4.49 -3.91 0.73
CA GLY A 159 5.17 -2.83 1.44
C GLY A 159 5.00 -1.50 0.73
N TYR A 160 4.76 -0.46 1.49
CA TYR A 160 4.72 0.93 1.06
C TYR A 160 5.67 1.75 1.92
N ASN A 161 6.49 2.58 1.30
CA ASN A 161 7.40 3.48 1.99
C ASN A 161 7.62 4.77 1.17
N GLU A 162 7.75 5.87 1.86
CA GLU A 162 8.08 7.18 1.29
C GLU A 162 9.54 7.52 1.60
N ILE A 163 10.27 7.97 0.60
CA ILE A 163 11.67 8.35 0.71
C ILE A 163 11.82 9.80 0.26
N ASP A 164 12.28 10.66 1.17
CA ASP A 164 12.61 12.04 0.86
C ASP A 164 13.89 12.08 0.03
N THR A 165 13.76 12.46 -1.24
CA THR A 165 14.90 12.47 -2.18
C THR A 165 15.95 13.51 -1.85
N THR A 166 15.61 14.53 -1.06
CA THR A 166 16.58 15.55 -0.62
C THR A 166 17.51 15.06 0.48
N MET A 167 17.14 13.98 1.16
CA MET A 167 17.88 13.36 2.26
C MET A 167 18.57 12.05 1.84
N GLU A 168 18.33 11.58 0.60
CA GLU A 168 18.99 10.36 0.12
C GLU A 168 20.52 10.56 0.05
N ARG A 169 21.24 9.57 0.51
CA ARG A 169 22.70 9.48 0.44
C ARG A 169 23.12 8.10 -0.04
N ASP A 170 24.35 7.99 -0.47
CA ASP A 170 24.91 6.68 -0.79
C ASP A 170 24.89 5.79 0.47
N ARG A 171 24.51 4.54 0.29
CA ARG A 171 24.50 3.55 1.38
C ARG A 171 25.92 3.24 1.82
N THR A 172 26.14 3.31 3.11
CA THR A 172 27.38 2.87 3.74
C THR A 172 27.41 1.35 3.88
N GLU A 173 28.56 0.79 4.23
CA GLU A 173 28.66 -0.64 4.54
C GLU A 173 27.88 -0.98 5.81
N GLU A 174 27.79 -0.09 6.77
CA GLU A 174 27.00 -0.26 8.00
C GLU A 174 25.50 -0.35 7.67
N ASP A 175 24.98 0.49 6.76
CA ASP A 175 23.60 0.42 6.28
C ASP A 175 23.29 -0.95 5.64
N ARG A 176 24.23 -1.48 4.83
CA ARG A 176 24.08 -2.80 4.18
C ARG A 176 24.05 -3.95 5.18
N GLN A 177 24.92 -3.89 6.20
CA GLN A 177 24.95 -4.89 7.26
C GLN A 177 23.66 -4.85 8.10
N GLY A 178 23.12 -3.66 8.35
CA GLY A 178 21.82 -3.47 9.00
C GLY A 178 20.67 -4.11 8.20
N ASP A 179 20.65 -3.90 6.88
CA ASP A 179 19.64 -4.52 5.99
C ASP A 179 19.72 -6.07 6.05
N ILE A 180 20.92 -6.64 5.95
CA ILE A 180 21.13 -8.10 6.04
C ILE A 180 20.64 -8.65 7.38
N ALA A 181 20.97 -7.97 8.48
CA ALA A 181 20.53 -8.39 9.81
C ALA A 181 19.01 -8.30 10.00
N TRP A 182 18.35 -7.42 9.24
CA TRP A 182 16.89 -7.29 9.27
C TRP A 182 16.18 -8.35 8.43
N GLU A 183 16.81 -8.81 7.33
CA GLU A 183 16.26 -9.81 6.40
C GLU A 183 16.46 -11.26 6.88
N THR A 184 17.34 -11.54 7.84
CA THR A 184 17.68 -12.87 8.39
C THR A 184 17.05 -13.14 9.75
#